data_557eead62d5d7568a92f3b35363eafb5
#
_entry.id   557eead62d5d7568a92f3b35363eafb5
#
_cell.length_a   1.000
_cell.length_b   1.000
_cell.length_c   1.000
_cell.angle_alpha   90.00
_cell.angle_beta   90.00
_cell.angle_gamma   90.00
#
_symmetry.space_group_name_H-M   'P 1'
#
loop_
_entity.id
_entity.type
_entity.pdbx_description
1 polymer ?
#
loop_
_entity_poly.entity_id
_entity_poly.type
_entity_poly.pdbx_seq_one_letter_code
_entity_poly.pdbx_strand_id
1 'polypeptide(L)'
;MTLRSLAGVLTTGLVLALASPALGASGITPLSPKSGSTVPAGTSPTFKMRVKGAGQVWVHVCKSKKKDKDGVICDDESIGQAKKKGGVFQYKPKFFDYDTFWLNTPGTYYWQAHRIQCENGIDDCLQEGPIVKFKVG
;
A
#
# COMPACT_ATOMS: atom_id res chain seq x y z
N MET A 1 -7.98 -10.11 69.35
CA MET A 1 -8.13 -10.80 68.05
C MET A 1 -8.25 -9.77 66.93
N THR A 2 -7.18 -9.53 66.23
CA THR A 2 -7.08 -8.52 65.15
C THR A 2 -6.99 -9.26 63.81
N LEU A 3 -8.05 -9.17 63.00
CA LEU A 3 -8.02 -9.63 61.63
C LEU A 3 -7.26 -8.62 60.75
N ARG A 4 -6.17 -9.06 60.13
CA ARG A 4 -5.48 -8.33 59.07
C ARG A 4 -6.07 -8.73 57.71
N SER A 5 -6.70 -7.75 57.05
CA SER A 5 -7.13 -7.85 55.65
C SER A 5 -5.91 -7.70 54.74
N LEU A 6 -5.64 -8.70 53.94
CA LEU A 6 -4.68 -8.67 52.83
C LEU A 6 -5.42 -8.20 51.56
N ALA A 7 -5.15 -6.98 51.14
CA ALA A 7 -5.60 -6.48 49.86
C ALA A 7 -4.65 -7.00 48.74
N GLY A 8 -5.13 -7.89 47.91
CA GLY A 8 -4.43 -8.35 46.73
C GLY A 8 -4.58 -7.33 45.59
N VAL A 9 -3.44 -6.79 45.14
CA VAL A 9 -3.38 -5.92 43.95
C VAL A 9 -3.33 -6.82 42.73
N LEU A 10 -4.45 -6.88 41.95
CA LEU A 10 -4.47 -7.46 40.63
C LEU A 10 -3.90 -6.47 39.61
N THR A 11 -2.66 -6.67 39.17
CA THR A 11 -2.04 -5.98 38.06
C THR A 11 -2.55 -6.62 36.76
N THR A 12 -3.52 -5.99 36.12
CA THR A 12 -3.99 -6.37 34.78
C THR A 12 -2.95 -5.91 33.76
N GLY A 13 -2.10 -6.82 33.30
CA GLY A 13 -1.16 -6.58 32.22
C GLY A 13 -1.89 -6.40 30.89
N LEU A 14 -1.87 -5.19 30.35
CA LEU A 14 -2.36 -4.88 29.01
C LEU A 14 -1.37 -5.43 27.98
N VAL A 15 -1.67 -6.58 27.41
CA VAL A 15 -0.92 -7.14 26.27
C VAL A 15 -1.33 -6.37 25.02
N LEU A 16 -0.49 -5.42 24.60
CA LEU A 16 -0.60 -4.82 23.26
C LEU A 16 -0.20 -5.87 22.23
N ALA A 17 -1.19 -6.53 21.63
CA ALA A 17 -0.98 -7.33 20.46
C ALA A 17 -0.58 -6.42 19.29
N LEU A 18 0.70 -6.42 18.93
CA LEU A 18 1.20 -5.83 17.70
C LEU A 18 0.68 -6.70 16.55
N ALA A 19 -0.44 -6.29 15.96
CA ALA A 19 -0.95 -6.92 14.75
C ALA A 19 0.06 -6.67 13.61
N SER A 20 0.84 -7.70 13.27
CA SER A 20 1.63 -7.69 12.04
C SER A 20 0.68 -7.57 10.86
N PRO A 21 0.93 -6.66 9.89
CA PRO A 21 0.08 -6.57 8.71
C PRO A 21 0.12 -7.92 8.00
N ALA A 22 -1.03 -8.59 7.90
CA ALA A 22 -1.16 -9.82 7.15
C ALA A 22 -0.71 -9.56 5.71
N LEU A 23 0.17 -10.42 5.18
CA LEU A 23 0.48 -10.45 3.75
C LEU A 23 -0.84 -10.67 3.01
N GLY A 24 -1.23 -9.74 2.14
CA GLY A 24 -2.40 -9.91 1.28
C GLY A 24 -2.29 -11.21 0.47
N ALA A 25 -3.42 -11.82 0.09
CA ALA A 25 -3.47 -13.07 -0.69
C ALA A 25 -2.65 -13.00 -1.99
N SER A 26 -2.42 -11.82 -2.53
CA SER A 26 -1.59 -11.53 -3.70
C SER A 26 -0.07 -11.57 -3.45
N GLY A 27 0.38 -11.69 -2.19
CA GLY A 27 1.79 -11.54 -1.85
C GLY A 27 2.33 -10.10 -1.97
N ILE A 28 1.45 -9.12 -2.16
CA ILE A 28 1.78 -7.69 -2.20
C ILE A 28 1.22 -7.00 -0.96
N THR A 29 2.11 -6.38 -0.18
CA THR A 29 1.74 -5.65 1.03
C THR A 29 2.07 -4.17 0.87
N PRO A 30 1.07 -3.29 0.73
CA PRO A 30 1.27 -1.85 0.70
C PRO A 30 1.83 -1.34 2.03
N LEU A 31 2.80 -0.43 1.97
CA LEU A 31 3.43 0.16 3.15
C LEU A 31 3.21 1.67 3.25
N SER A 32 3.25 2.39 2.12
CA SER A 32 3.11 3.85 2.08
C SER A 32 2.66 4.30 0.68
N PRO A 33 1.77 5.30 0.56
CA PRO A 33 0.92 5.84 1.60
C PRO A 33 0.00 4.78 2.21
N LYS A 34 -0.28 4.87 3.51
CA LYS A 34 -1.19 3.94 4.21
C LYS A 34 -2.64 4.29 3.92
N SER A 35 -3.52 3.29 4.06
CA SER A 35 -4.96 3.51 3.97
C SER A 35 -5.41 4.59 4.97
N GLY A 36 -6.18 5.57 4.48
CA GLY A 36 -6.69 6.68 5.28
C GLY A 36 -5.68 7.79 5.57
N SER A 37 -4.41 7.67 5.15
CA SER A 37 -3.40 8.73 5.36
C SER A 37 -3.65 9.94 4.45
N THR A 38 -3.10 11.09 4.83
CA THR A 38 -3.10 12.30 4.03
C THR A 38 -1.67 12.62 3.57
N VAL A 39 -1.54 12.92 2.29
CA VAL A 39 -0.30 13.37 1.65
C VAL A 39 -0.48 14.85 1.32
N PRO A 40 0.49 15.73 1.61
CA PRO A 40 0.37 17.14 1.26
C PRO A 40 0.22 17.35 -0.25
N ALA A 41 -0.70 18.22 -0.66
CA ALA A 41 -0.86 18.60 -2.06
C ALA A 41 0.43 19.21 -2.62
N GLY A 42 0.71 18.95 -3.89
CA GLY A 42 1.93 19.43 -4.55
C GLY A 42 3.21 18.67 -4.16
N THR A 43 3.09 17.58 -3.40
CA THR A 43 4.23 16.71 -3.08
C THR A 43 4.20 15.43 -3.91
N SER A 44 5.37 14.82 -4.09
CA SER A 44 5.49 13.51 -4.73
C SER A 44 5.78 12.46 -3.65
N PRO A 45 4.77 11.75 -3.18
CA PRO A 45 4.96 10.71 -2.17
C PRO A 45 5.75 9.53 -2.74
N THR A 46 6.44 8.81 -1.88
CA THR A 46 7.04 7.55 -2.26
C THR A 46 6.07 6.40 -1.95
N PHE A 47 5.63 5.71 -3.00
CA PHE A 47 4.85 4.49 -2.87
C PHE A 47 5.78 3.33 -2.52
N LYS A 48 5.49 2.66 -1.42
CA LYS A 48 6.32 1.56 -0.90
C LYS A 48 5.48 0.33 -0.68
N MET A 49 6.04 -0.82 -1.04
CA MET A 49 5.39 -2.11 -0.85
C MET A 49 6.41 -3.23 -0.65
N ARG A 50 6.02 -4.25 0.09
CA ARG A 50 6.71 -5.54 0.08
C ARG A 50 6.04 -6.43 -0.94
N VAL A 51 6.84 -7.14 -1.72
CA VAL A 51 6.36 -8.08 -2.74
C VAL A 51 7.08 -9.39 -2.56
N LYS A 52 6.30 -10.46 -2.45
CA LYS A 52 6.81 -11.84 -2.39
C LYS A 52 6.96 -12.37 -3.80
N GLY A 53 8.10 -12.96 -4.09
CA GLY A 53 8.41 -13.55 -5.39
C GLY A 53 9.15 -12.60 -6.32
N ALA A 54 9.46 -13.10 -7.53
CA ALA A 54 10.17 -12.38 -8.58
C ALA A 54 9.19 -11.62 -9.51
N GLY A 55 9.72 -10.83 -10.42
CA GLY A 55 8.97 -10.12 -11.45
C GLY A 55 9.08 -8.59 -11.34
N GLN A 56 8.47 -7.93 -12.30
CA GLN A 56 8.40 -6.48 -12.33
C GLN A 56 7.22 -6.01 -11.49
N VAL A 57 7.41 -4.94 -10.73
CA VAL A 57 6.37 -4.34 -9.90
C VAL A 57 6.01 -2.96 -10.43
N TRP A 58 4.73 -2.75 -10.65
CA TRP A 58 4.18 -1.51 -11.17
C TRP A 58 3.20 -0.90 -10.18
N VAL A 59 3.09 0.41 -10.18
CA VAL A 59 2.21 1.18 -9.30
C VAL A 59 1.27 2.02 -10.13
N HIS A 60 -0.01 1.92 -9.84
CA HIS A 60 -1.07 2.77 -10.38
C HIS A 60 -1.55 3.72 -9.30
N VAL A 61 -1.83 4.97 -9.67
CA VAL A 61 -2.39 6.00 -8.78
C VAL A 61 -3.50 6.72 -9.52
N CYS A 62 -4.71 6.80 -8.99
CA CYS A 62 -5.82 7.48 -9.62
C CYS A 62 -6.92 7.95 -8.66
N LYS A 63 -7.88 8.69 -9.21
CA LYS A 63 -9.06 9.17 -8.47
C LYS A 63 -10.20 8.15 -8.39
N SER A 64 -10.11 7.05 -9.13
CA SER A 64 -11.13 6.00 -9.18
C SER A 64 -10.58 4.68 -8.66
N LYS A 65 -11.41 3.93 -7.95
CA LYS A 65 -11.14 2.53 -7.56
C LYS A 65 -11.70 1.51 -8.56
N LYS A 66 -12.25 1.97 -9.69
CA LYS A 66 -12.79 1.10 -10.71
C LYS A 66 -11.66 0.29 -11.34
N LYS A 67 -11.81 -1.02 -11.33
CA LYS A 67 -10.89 -1.96 -11.96
C LYS A 67 -11.26 -2.16 -13.43
N ASP A 68 -10.25 -2.41 -14.25
CA ASP A 68 -10.40 -2.93 -15.61
C ASP A 68 -10.68 -4.45 -15.62
N LYS A 69 -10.66 -5.04 -16.82
CA LYS A 69 -10.82 -6.50 -17.01
C LYS A 69 -9.73 -7.33 -16.33
N ASP A 70 -8.53 -6.77 -16.14
CA ASP A 70 -7.37 -7.43 -15.56
C ASP A 70 -7.27 -7.17 -14.04
N GLY A 71 -8.28 -6.52 -13.46
CA GLY A 71 -8.34 -6.25 -12.03
C GLY A 71 -7.50 -5.08 -11.56
N VAL A 72 -7.00 -4.25 -12.47
CA VAL A 72 -6.13 -3.11 -12.20
C VAL A 72 -6.93 -1.81 -12.25
N ILE A 73 -6.64 -0.88 -11.32
CA ILE A 73 -7.24 0.46 -11.35
C ILE A 73 -6.51 1.34 -12.37
N CYS A 74 -7.20 2.29 -12.99
CA CYS A 74 -6.65 3.30 -13.90
C CYS A 74 -5.97 2.71 -15.15
N ASP A 75 -6.76 2.16 -16.01
CA ASP A 75 -6.34 1.44 -17.24
C ASP A 75 -5.34 2.22 -18.13
N ASP A 76 -5.42 3.55 -18.15
CA ASP A 76 -4.60 4.39 -19.04
C ASP A 76 -3.79 5.47 -18.32
N GLU A 77 -3.87 5.56 -17.01
CA GLU A 77 -3.30 6.67 -16.27
C GLU A 77 -2.35 6.17 -15.18
N SER A 78 -1.24 6.85 -15.00
CA SER A 78 -0.46 6.78 -13.77
C SER A 78 0.25 5.49 -13.44
N ILE A 79 1.03 5.01 -14.38
CA ILE A 79 1.84 3.82 -14.15
C ILE A 79 3.31 4.19 -13.99
N GLY A 80 3.89 3.71 -12.90
CA GLY A 80 5.31 3.78 -12.70
C GLY A 80 5.89 2.45 -12.23
N GLN A 81 7.06 2.10 -12.75
CA GLN A 81 7.75 0.90 -12.33
C GLN A 81 8.45 1.13 -10.98
N ALA A 82 8.11 0.31 -10.00
CA ALA A 82 8.79 0.32 -8.71
C ALA A 82 10.14 -0.40 -8.80
N LYS A 83 11.14 0.15 -8.14
CA LYS A 83 12.48 -0.44 -8.03
C LYS A 83 12.70 -0.99 -6.64
N LYS A 84 13.34 -2.14 -6.56
CA LYS A 84 13.68 -2.77 -5.28
C LYS A 84 14.84 -2.02 -4.62
N LYS A 85 14.64 -1.63 -3.37
CA LYS A 85 15.64 -0.97 -2.54
C LYS A 85 15.56 -1.51 -1.11
N GLY A 86 16.59 -2.23 -0.67
CA GLY A 86 16.63 -2.77 0.68
C GLY A 86 15.46 -3.73 1.02
N GLY A 87 15.05 -4.61 0.09
CA GLY A 87 13.94 -5.56 0.30
C GLY A 87 12.53 -4.98 0.15
N VAL A 88 12.41 -3.68 -0.10
CA VAL A 88 11.16 -2.97 -0.34
C VAL A 88 11.15 -2.42 -1.75
N PHE A 89 10.04 -2.60 -2.47
CA PHE A 89 9.83 -1.93 -3.74
C PHE A 89 9.36 -0.51 -3.51
N GLN A 90 9.89 0.43 -4.28
CA GLN A 90 9.59 1.86 -4.15
C GLN A 90 9.37 2.48 -5.53
N TYR A 91 8.34 3.29 -5.62
CA TYR A 91 8.07 4.17 -6.75
C TYR A 91 7.85 5.59 -6.24
N LYS A 92 8.59 6.54 -6.78
CA LYS A 92 8.38 7.96 -6.55
C LYS A 92 8.11 8.62 -7.89
N PRO A 93 6.90 9.14 -8.14
CA PRO A 93 6.57 9.86 -9.34
C PRO A 93 7.55 11.02 -9.57
N LYS A 94 8.00 11.20 -10.80
CA LYS A 94 8.84 12.34 -11.18
C LYS A 94 7.96 13.47 -11.68
N PHE A 95 8.49 14.68 -11.64
CA PHE A 95 7.77 15.88 -12.06
C PHE A 95 7.25 15.83 -13.51
N PHE A 96 7.89 15.05 -14.37
CA PHE A 96 7.51 14.89 -15.78
C PHE A 96 6.60 13.67 -16.04
N ASP A 97 6.33 12.86 -15.03
CA ASP A 97 5.36 11.78 -15.17
C ASP A 97 3.97 12.42 -15.18
N TYR A 98 3.12 12.05 -16.12
CA TYR A 98 1.74 12.56 -16.24
C TYR A 98 0.97 12.51 -14.93
N ASP A 99 1.42 11.70 -14.03
CA ASP A 99 0.84 11.34 -12.75
C ASP A 99 1.03 12.38 -11.65
N THR A 100 2.01 13.27 -11.78
CA THR A 100 2.28 14.27 -10.74
C THR A 100 1.30 15.42 -10.75
N PHE A 101 0.63 15.67 -11.86
CA PHE A 101 -0.34 16.76 -11.95
C PHE A 101 -1.56 16.58 -11.05
N TRP A 102 -1.97 15.38 -10.78
CA TRP A 102 -3.19 15.17 -9.98
C TRP A 102 -2.92 15.23 -8.48
N LEU A 103 -1.73 14.91 -8.02
CA LEU A 103 -1.37 15.03 -6.61
C LEU A 103 -1.28 16.50 -6.16
N ASN A 104 -1.40 17.44 -7.07
CA ASN A 104 -1.55 18.87 -6.77
C ASN A 104 -2.98 19.25 -6.37
N THR A 105 -3.97 18.44 -6.70
CA THR A 105 -5.38 18.72 -6.42
C THR A 105 -5.80 17.98 -5.16
N PRO A 106 -6.27 18.68 -4.11
CA PRO A 106 -6.84 18.02 -2.94
C PRO A 106 -7.98 17.09 -3.29
N GLY A 107 -8.07 15.98 -2.59
CA GLY A 107 -9.13 15.00 -2.83
C GLY A 107 -8.77 13.58 -2.39
N THR A 108 -9.64 12.65 -2.74
CA THR A 108 -9.44 11.23 -2.49
C THR A 108 -8.79 10.56 -3.68
N TYR A 109 -7.77 9.79 -3.40
CA TYR A 109 -7.00 9.02 -4.38
C TYR A 109 -6.90 7.57 -3.97
N TYR A 110 -6.58 6.74 -4.93
CA TYR A 110 -6.36 5.32 -4.75
C TYR A 110 -5.05 4.92 -5.40
N TRP A 111 -4.35 3.99 -4.81
CA TRP A 111 -3.20 3.37 -5.45
C TRP A 111 -3.23 1.86 -5.30
N GLN A 112 -2.63 1.19 -6.25
CA GLN A 112 -2.53 -0.26 -6.30
C GLN A 112 -1.18 -0.63 -6.89
N ALA A 113 -0.52 -1.62 -6.33
CA ALA A 113 0.62 -2.24 -6.97
C ALA A 113 0.22 -3.56 -7.61
N HIS A 114 0.83 -3.88 -8.73
CA HIS A 114 0.72 -5.20 -9.33
C HIS A 114 2.11 -5.73 -9.70
N ARG A 115 2.21 -7.03 -9.77
CA ARG A 115 3.43 -7.73 -10.17
C ARG A 115 3.18 -8.44 -11.49
N ILE A 116 4.13 -8.34 -12.40
CA ILE A 116 4.15 -9.07 -13.66
C ILE A 116 5.32 -10.05 -13.62
N GLN A 117 5.01 -11.32 -13.77
CA GLN A 117 5.99 -12.40 -13.92
C GLN A 117 5.45 -13.41 -14.92
N CYS A 118 5.94 -13.34 -16.14
CA CYS A 118 5.53 -14.22 -17.21
C CYS A 118 6.58 -15.31 -17.40
N GLU A 119 6.29 -16.52 -16.94
CA GLU A 119 7.16 -17.68 -17.17
C GLU A 119 6.72 -18.50 -18.38
N ASN A 120 5.41 -18.62 -18.66
CA ASN A 120 4.87 -19.54 -19.66
C ASN A 120 3.75 -18.99 -20.53
N GLY A 121 3.53 -17.68 -20.56
CA GLY A 121 2.44 -17.09 -21.35
C GLY A 121 1.84 -15.85 -20.69
N ILE A 122 1.04 -15.10 -21.45
CA ILE A 122 0.61 -13.77 -21.07
C ILE A 122 -0.55 -13.78 -20.05
N ASP A 123 -1.34 -14.84 -19.99
CA ASP A 123 -2.61 -14.82 -19.27
C ASP A 123 -2.51 -15.06 -17.75
N ASP A 124 -1.41 -15.63 -17.25
CA ASP A 124 -1.19 -15.92 -15.82
C ASP A 124 -0.14 -15.03 -15.14
N CYS A 125 0.26 -13.98 -15.81
CA CYS A 125 1.42 -13.20 -15.38
C CYS A 125 1.12 -12.13 -14.34
N LEU A 126 -0.13 -11.66 -14.26
CA LEU A 126 -0.49 -10.50 -13.47
C LEU A 126 -0.98 -10.90 -12.08
N GLN A 127 -0.34 -10.38 -11.05
CA GLN A 127 -0.82 -10.47 -9.68
C GLN A 127 -1.12 -9.08 -9.16
N GLU A 128 -2.37 -8.81 -8.88
CA GLU A 128 -2.85 -7.54 -8.35
C GLU A 128 -2.75 -7.48 -6.82
N GLY A 129 -2.29 -6.36 -6.31
CA GLY A 129 -2.31 -6.07 -4.88
C GLY A 129 -3.63 -5.42 -4.45
N PRO A 130 -3.78 -5.18 -3.14
CA PRO A 130 -4.93 -4.48 -2.61
C PRO A 130 -4.94 -3.01 -3.05
N ILE A 131 -6.14 -2.46 -3.21
CA ILE A 131 -6.34 -1.04 -3.47
C ILE A 131 -6.26 -0.26 -2.15
N VAL A 132 -5.42 0.75 -2.12
CA VAL A 132 -5.21 1.62 -0.96
C VAL A 132 -5.83 2.98 -1.22
N LYS A 133 -6.72 3.43 -0.34
CA LYS A 133 -7.32 4.76 -0.38
C LYS A 133 -6.50 5.72 0.47
N PHE A 134 -6.16 6.89 -0.07
CA PHE A 134 -5.50 7.97 0.67
C PHE A 134 -6.06 9.33 0.26
N LYS A 135 -5.70 10.38 0.98
CA LYS A 135 -6.11 11.75 0.70
C LYS A 135 -4.92 12.59 0.27
N VAL A 136 -5.19 13.58 -0.55
CA VAL A 136 -4.28 14.68 -0.86
C VAL A 136 -4.92 15.95 -0.33
N GLY A 137 -4.16 16.73 0.45
CA GLY A 137 -4.72 17.95 1.06
C GLY A 137 -3.70 18.77 1.82
#